data_f8a4392d8cd572737d624ec8478f1ae7
#
_entry.id   f8a4392d8cd572737d624ec8478f1ae7
#
_cell.length_a   1.000
_cell.length_b   1.000
_cell.length_c   1.000
_cell.angle_alpha   90.00
_cell.angle_beta   90.00
_cell.angle_gamma   90.00
#
_symmetry.space_group_name_H-M   'P 1'
#
loop_
_entity.id
_entity.type
_entity.pdbx_description
1 polymer ?
#
loop_
_entity_poly.entity_id
_entity_poly.type
_entity_poly.pdbx_seq_one_letter_code
_entity_poly.pdbx_strand_id
1 'polypeptide(L)'
;FQMPEKREPIPVDPIPTEAPTDMEALAHLAATSGDGRLFKMDVDYTSQVDAALPKAEALAKKGDVSGALDALSNLEKQTRLGSDMKSNGRIVVAMVKMCYEGQKWDLLNESILALSKKRLLIKFAIAKMVSECCKMVEQMKDDPIRMKLIETLRTVTAGKIYVENERARLTTIVVDRLEKEGKVDEAATMLLELQVETYGTMPMKEKVKYLLEQMRLSICRKDFIRASIIAKKISTRFFDSEEAEAQELKLKFYNQQITVGLNDAAYLDVCRFYRAILDTPSIKANADQSKHHLKCAVIFVLLAQHSSDQWDMVHRLAQLRELDAIPEYKALLTLFMDEELISWKEALCTTFESTLKKGSPKCPSTQVLDGESGEKRWKDLHIRVGEHNMRMISKYYTKISFERLAQLLDFTVEEMEKFVCEMIVSGSIVDAKLDRPKRVVDLRARIAPTDILDDWARNVTKLTEILNQVSHHILKEEMVHRAFDTKA
;
A
#
# COMPACT_ATOMS: atom_id res chain seq x y z
N PHE A 1 -0.25 19.76 7.84
CA PHE A 1 -0.34 18.43 8.49
C PHE A 1 -1.65 18.37 9.26
N GLN A 2 -2.70 17.85 8.60
CA GLN A 2 -3.89 17.43 9.34
C GLN A 2 -3.48 16.21 10.18
N MET A 3 -3.78 16.25 11.48
CA MET A 3 -3.69 15.07 12.32
C MET A 3 -4.44 13.92 11.64
N PRO A 4 -3.95 12.66 11.72
CA PRO A 4 -4.67 11.52 11.19
C PRO A 4 -6.09 11.55 11.74
N GLU A 5 -7.07 11.47 10.83
CA GLU A 5 -8.49 11.45 11.15
C GLU A 5 -8.78 10.52 12.33
N LYS A 6 -9.63 11.00 13.25
CA LYS A 6 -10.13 10.18 14.34
C LYS A 6 -10.70 8.90 13.76
N ARG A 7 -10.19 7.80 14.26
CA ARG A 7 -10.53 6.44 13.87
C ARG A 7 -12.04 6.24 13.85
N GLU A 8 -12.60 5.87 12.70
CA GLU A 8 -13.77 5.01 12.69
C GLU A 8 -13.31 3.62 13.16
N PRO A 9 -13.99 3.01 14.15
CA PRO A 9 -13.66 1.66 14.59
C PRO A 9 -13.65 0.75 13.36
N ILE A 10 -12.60 -0.07 13.20
CA ILE A 10 -12.59 -1.10 12.16
C ILE A 10 -13.88 -1.88 12.40
N PRO A 11 -14.82 -1.98 11.44
CA PRO A 11 -15.87 -2.94 11.55
C PRO A 11 -15.19 -4.30 11.58
N VAL A 12 -15.05 -4.87 12.78
CA VAL A 12 -14.75 -6.27 12.93
C VAL A 12 -15.97 -6.95 12.36
N ASP A 13 -15.84 -7.57 11.18
CA ASP A 13 -16.94 -8.36 10.64
C ASP A 13 -17.35 -9.30 11.76
N PRO A 14 -18.64 -9.37 12.11
CA PRO A 14 -19.10 -10.25 13.17
C PRO A 14 -18.54 -11.64 12.87
N ILE A 15 -17.94 -12.27 13.88
CA ILE A 15 -17.48 -13.66 13.74
C ILE A 15 -18.64 -14.42 13.11
N PRO A 16 -18.43 -15.13 11.97
CA PRO A 16 -19.50 -15.79 11.28
C PRO A 16 -20.27 -16.60 12.31
N THR A 17 -21.53 -16.26 12.50
CA THR A 17 -22.41 -16.83 13.55
C THR A 17 -22.70 -18.30 13.28
N GLU A 18 -22.50 -18.73 12.05
CA GLU A 18 -22.51 -20.13 11.67
C GLU A 18 -21.09 -20.67 11.83
N ALA A 19 -20.89 -21.45 12.90
CA ALA A 19 -19.69 -22.26 13.03
C ALA A 19 -19.55 -23.09 11.75
N PRO A 20 -18.38 -23.09 11.06
CA PRO A 20 -18.18 -23.93 9.89
C PRO A 20 -18.58 -25.35 10.27
N THR A 21 -19.34 -26.04 9.39
CA THR A 21 -19.76 -27.40 9.63
C THR A 21 -18.51 -28.20 10.02
N ASP A 22 -18.65 -29.16 10.95
CA ASP A 22 -17.49 -29.92 11.46
C ASP A 22 -16.63 -30.51 10.32
N MET A 23 -17.22 -30.73 9.15
CA MET A 23 -16.55 -31.17 7.90
C MET A 23 -15.71 -30.09 7.24
N GLU A 24 -16.16 -28.83 7.20
CA GLU A 24 -15.40 -27.69 6.63
C GLU A 24 -14.23 -27.31 7.52
N ALA A 25 -14.42 -27.32 8.85
CA ALA A 25 -13.37 -27.11 9.81
C ALA A 25 -12.30 -28.20 9.75
N LEU A 26 -12.70 -29.46 9.53
CA LEU A 26 -11.80 -30.59 9.30
C LEU A 26 -11.05 -30.48 7.97
N ALA A 27 -11.72 -30.10 6.90
CA ALA A 27 -11.10 -29.87 5.59
C ALA A 27 -10.07 -28.75 5.64
N HIS A 28 -10.40 -27.68 6.35
CA HIS A 28 -9.51 -26.53 6.56
C HIS A 28 -8.26 -26.89 7.39
N LEU A 29 -8.42 -27.68 8.42
CA LEU A 29 -7.31 -28.19 9.25
C LEU A 29 -6.44 -29.20 8.48
N ALA A 30 -7.03 -30.03 7.62
CA ALA A 30 -6.29 -30.93 6.74
C ALA A 30 -5.45 -30.15 5.71
N ALA A 31 -5.99 -29.06 5.17
CA ALA A 31 -5.27 -28.19 4.24
C ALA A 31 -4.11 -27.44 4.91
N THR A 32 -4.26 -27.02 6.18
CA THR A 32 -3.23 -26.25 6.91
C THR A 32 -2.17 -27.11 7.56
N SER A 33 -2.44 -28.39 7.84
CA SER A 33 -1.47 -29.25 8.57
C SER A 33 -0.43 -29.91 7.67
N GLY A 34 -0.57 -29.81 6.33
CA GLY A 34 0.37 -30.40 5.36
C GLY A 34 0.45 -31.95 5.40
N ASP A 35 -0.17 -32.56 6.39
CA ASP A 35 -0.23 -33.98 6.60
C ASP A 35 -1.60 -34.48 6.08
N GLY A 36 -1.67 -34.90 4.85
CA GLY A 36 -2.90 -35.42 4.20
C GLY A 36 -3.44 -36.71 4.85
N ARG A 37 -3.02 -37.01 6.06
CA ARG A 37 -3.53 -38.11 6.88
C ARG A 37 -4.74 -37.60 7.65
N LEU A 38 -5.93 -37.96 7.20
CA LEU A 38 -7.12 -38.01 8.05
C LEU A 38 -6.75 -38.90 9.25
N PHE A 39 -6.70 -38.33 10.46
CA PHE A 39 -6.46 -39.10 11.67
C PHE A 39 -7.52 -40.18 11.74
N LYS A 40 -7.11 -41.46 11.69
CA LYS A 40 -8.01 -42.57 11.95
C LYS A 40 -8.41 -42.48 13.42
N MET A 41 -9.70 -42.44 13.65
CA MET A 41 -10.30 -42.53 14.98
C MET A 41 -10.07 -43.97 15.47
N ASP A 42 -9.38 -44.13 16.59
CA ASP A 42 -9.07 -45.45 17.12
C ASP A 42 -10.26 -46.03 17.86
N VAL A 43 -10.97 -45.20 18.64
CA VAL A 43 -12.15 -45.57 19.43
C VAL A 43 -13.16 -44.46 19.45
N ASP A 44 -14.45 -44.77 19.25
CA ASP A 44 -15.55 -43.82 19.33
C ASP A 44 -16.10 -43.72 20.77
N TYR A 45 -15.99 -42.51 21.34
CA TYR A 45 -16.50 -42.21 22.69
C TYR A 45 -17.77 -41.38 22.69
N THR A 46 -18.42 -41.19 21.56
CA THR A 46 -19.60 -40.31 21.41
C THR A 46 -20.70 -40.64 22.40
N SER A 47 -21.05 -41.94 22.58
CA SER A 47 -22.09 -42.37 23.50
C SER A 47 -21.77 -42.05 24.97
N GLN A 48 -20.51 -42.18 25.37
CA GLN A 48 -20.08 -41.91 26.74
C GLN A 48 -20.08 -40.38 27.01
N VAL A 49 -19.69 -39.61 26.04
CA VAL A 49 -19.70 -38.13 26.10
C VAL A 49 -21.13 -37.61 26.18
N ASP A 50 -22.05 -38.12 25.38
CA ASP A 50 -23.47 -37.73 25.39
C ASP A 50 -24.15 -38.06 26.73
N ALA A 51 -23.70 -39.09 27.44
CA ALA A 51 -24.20 -39.45 28.79
C ALA A 51 -23.55 -38.59 29.90
N ALA A 52 -22.28 -38.15 29.72
CA ALA A 52 -21.51 -37.44 30.73
C ALA A 52 -21.73 -35.91 30.69
N LEU A 53 -21.91 -35.29 29.50
CA LEU A 53 -22.10 -33.84 29.35
C LEU A 53 -23.30 -33.33 30.19
N PRO A 54 -24.53 -33.89 30.12
CA PRO A 54 -25.65 -33.36 30.87
C PRO A 54 -25.47 -33.51 32.38
N LYS A 55 -24.74 -34.53 32.85
CA LYS A 55 -24.42 -34.71 34.26
C LYS A 55 -23.45 -33.64 34.77
N ALA A 56 -22.43 -33.32 33.98
CA ALA A 56 -21.47 -32.24 34.29
C ALA A 56 -22.14 -30.86 34.27
N GLU A 57 -23.03 -30.59 33.29
CA GLU A 57 -23.81 -29.36 33.25
C GLU A 57 -24.74 -29.21 34.46
N ALA A 58 -25.35 -30.31 34.90
CA ALA A 58 -26.21 -30.29 36.09
C ALA A 58 -25.41 -29.99 37.39
N LEU A 59 -24.15 -30.48 37.51
CA LEU A 59 -23.22 -30.16 38.59
C LEU A 59 -22.79 -28.71 38.53
N ALA A 60 -22.43 -28.20 37.36
CA ALA A 60 -22.07 -26.81 37.17
C ALA A 60 -23.20 -25.82 37.53
N LYS A 61 -24.45 -26.15 37.17
CA LYS A 61 -25.64 -25.39 37.58
C LYS A 61 -25.92 -25.37 39.08
N LYS A 62 -25.45 -26.37 39.80
CA LYS A 62 -25.49 -26.43 41.29
C LYS A 62 -24.39 -25.62 41.96
N GLY A 63 -23.46 -25.01 41.18
CA GLY A 63 -22.39 -24.16 41.66
C GLY A 63 -21.05 -24.88 41.88
N ASP A 64 -21.00 -26.23 41.72
CA ASP A 64 -19.77 -27.01 41.80
C ASP A 64 -19.13 -27.19 40.43
N VAL A 65 -18.47 -26.10 39.96
CA VAL A 65 -17.77 -26.09 38.68
C VAL A 65 -16.49 -26.95 38.75
N SER A 66 -15.80 -26.99 39.90
CA SER A 66 -14.58 -27.77 40.06
C SER A 66 -14.86 -29.26 39.96
N GLY A 67 -15.91 -29.77 40.63
CA GLY A 67 -16.33 -31.17 40.50
C GLY A 67 -16.77 -31.57 39.10
N ALA A 68 -17.41 -30.64 38.37
CA ALA A 68 -17.77 -30.85 36.97
C ALA A 68 -16.55 -30.94 36.05
N LEU A 69 -15.52 -30.10 36.27
CA LEU A 69 -14.25 -30.12 35.54
C LEU A 69 -13.48 -31.43 35.80
N ASP A 70 -13.41 -31.90 37.04
CA ASP A 70 -12.74 -33.14 37.39
C ASP A 70 -13.42 -34.37 36.76
N ALA A 71 -14.75 -34.40 36.75
CA ALA A 71 -15.50 -35.46 36.09
C ALA A 71 -15.23 -35.54 34.56
N LEU A 72 -15.10 -34.40 33.92
CA LEU A 72 -14.81 -34.34 32.48
C LEU A 72 -13.32 -34.53 32.15
N SER A 73 -12.40 -34.23 33.06
CA SER A 73 -10.97 -34.33 32.84
C SER A 73 -10.50 -35.78 32.53
N ASN A 74 -11.12 -36.76 33.17
CA ASN A 74 -10.84 -38.18 32.91
C ASN A 74 -11.33 -38.59 31.51
N LEU A 75 -12.50 -38.13 31.12
CA LEU A 75 -13.08 -38.41 29.81
C LEU A 75 -12.31 -37.69 28.69
N GLU A 76 -11.85 -36.45 28.91
CA GLU A 76 -10.96 -35.73 28.02
C GLU A 76 -9.67 -36.50 27.76
N LYS A 77 -9.07 -37.07 28.81
CA LYS A 77 -7.86 -37.89 28.69
C LYS A 77 -8.10 -39.13 27.84
N GLN A 78 -9.22 -39.82 28.02
CA GLN A 78 -9.57 -41.02 27.24
C GLN A 78 -9.82 -40.68 25.78
N THR A 79 -10.64 -39.68 25.50
CA THR A 79 -10.95 -39.22 24.11
C THR A 79 -9.71 -38.70 23.39
N ARG A 80 -8.79 -38.03 24.10
CA ARG A 80 -7.52 -37.56 23.56
C ARG A 80 -6.59 -38.73 23.19
N LEU A 81 -6.48 -39.74 24.02
CA LEU A 81 -5.66 -40.94 23.76
C LEU A 81 -6.28 -41.83 22.67
N GLY A 82 -7.60 -41.87 22.56
CA GLY A 82 -8.34 -42.61 21.54
C GLY A 82 -8.49 -41.83 20.19
N SER A 83 -7.84 -40.67 20.04
CA SER A 83 -7.87 -39.86 18.82
C SER A 83 -9.28 -39.48 18.35
N ASP A 84 -10.28 -39.42 19.25
CA ASP A 84 -11.63 -38.95 18.92
C ASP A 84 -11.70 -37.42 18.91
N MET A 85 -11.57 -36.85 17.72
CA MET A 85 -11.53 -35.39 17.51
C MET A 85 -12.81 -34.69 17.89
N LYS A 86 -13.98 -35.30 17.52
CA LYS A 86 -15.29 -34.65 17.70
C LYS A 86 -15.65 -34.60 19.17
N SER A 87 -15.57 -35.74 19.85
CA SER A 87 -15.91 -35.87 21.25
C SER A 87 -14.96 -35.05 22.14
N ASN A 88 -13.66 -35.08 21.87
CA ASN A 88 -12.70 -34.25 22.58
C ASN A 88 -12.96 -32.76 22.43
N GLY A 89 -13.25 -32.29 21.21
CA GLY A 89 -13.62 -30.88 20.94
C GLY A 89 -14.88 -30.44 21.69
N ARG A 90 -15.90 -31.31 21.78
CA ARG A 90 -17.15 -31.06 22.55
C ARG A 90 -16.89 -30.97 24.06
N ILE A 91 -16.06 -31.86 24.61
CA ILE A 91 -15.71 -31.84 26.03
C ILE A 91 -14.95 -30.58 26.39
N VAL A 92 -13.92 -30.21 25.61
CA VAL A 92 -13.10 -29.02 25.87
C VAL A 92 -13.94 -27.73 25.79
N VAL A 93 -14.83 -27.61 24.80
CA VAL A 93 -15.76 -26.50 24.72
C VAL A 93 -16.73 -26.45 25.89
N ALA A 94 -17.27 -27.61 26.32
CA ALA A 94 -18.18 -27.67 27.47
C ALA A 94 -17.47 -27.23 28.75
N MET A 95 -16.23 -27.70 28.99
CA MET A 95 -15.44 -27.25 30.14
C MET A 95 -15.26 -25.75 30.23
N VAL A 96 -14.94 -25.11 29.10
CA VAL A 96 -14.76 -23.65 29.02
C VAL A 96 -16.11 -22.93 29.23
N LYS A 97 -17.19 -23.41 28.62
CA LYS A 97 -18.56 -22.83 28.77
C LYS A 97 -19.02 -22.88 30.23
N MET A 98 -18.84 -24.00 30.91
CA MET A 98 -19.22 -24.13 32.32
C MET A 98 -18.42 -23.19 33.23
N CYS A 99 -17.15 -22.96 32.99
CA CYS A 99 -16.36 -21.96 33.72
C CYS A 99 -16.87 -20.54 33.47
N TYR A 100 -17.26 -20.22 32.22
CA TYR A 100 -17.80 -18.94 31.85
C TYR A 100 -19.18 -18.68 32.51
N GLU A 101 -20.09 -19.62 32.39
CA GLU A 101 -21.45 -19.54 33.01
C GLU A 101 -21.37 -19.49 34.55
N GLY A 102 -20.42 -20.17 35.14
CA GLY A 102 -20.17 -20.13 36.59
C GLY A 102 -19.43 -18.87 37.05
N GLN A 103 -19.09 -17.95 36.17
CA GLN A 103 -18.37 -16.70 36.47
C GLN A 103 -17.03 -16.89 37.23
N LYS A 104 -16.41 -18.07 37.11
CA LYS A 104 -15.12 -18.35 37.73
C LYS A 104 -13.97 -18.07 36.78
N TRP A 105 -13.60 -16.81 36.69
CA TRP A 105 -12.65 -16.27 35.68
C TRP A 105 -11.23 -16.79 35.85
N ASP A 106 -10.76 -16.95 37.07
CA ASP A 106 -9.41 -17.48 37.33
C ASP A 106 -9.32 -18.94 36.93
N LEU A 107 -10.32 -19.79 37.29
CA LEU A 107 -10.42 -21.18 36.85
C LEU A 107 -10.55 -21.31 35.33
N LEU A 108 -11.23 -20.37 34.68
CA LEU A 108 -11.32 -20.33 33.22
C LEU A 108 -9.93 -20.15 32.60
N ASN A 109 -9.15 -19.18 33.05
CA ASN A 109 -7.82 -18.88 32.54
C ASN A 109 -6.85 -20.07 32.83
N GLU A 110 -6.89 -20.63 34.02
CA GLU A 110 -6.08 -21.81 34.38
C GLU A 110 -6.43 -23.01 33.52
N SER A 111 -7.72 -23.31 33.33
CA SER A 111 -8.16 -24.44 32.51
C SER A 111 -7.75 -24.28 31.04
N ILE A 112 -7.85 -23.09 30.47
CA ILE A 112 -7.39 -22.79 29.08
C ILE A 112 -5.87 -23.03 28.97
N LEU A 113 -5.08 -22.55 29.93
CA LEU A 113 -3.63 -22.74 29.94
C LEU A 113 -3.27 -24.21 30.14
N ALA A 114 -3.93 -24.91 31.07
CA ALA A 114 -3.70 -26.31 31.33
C ALA A 114 -4.04 -27.19 30.11
N LEU A 115 -5.19 -26.95 29.48
CA LEU A 115 -5.60 -27.66 28.28
C LEU A 115 -4.62 -27.42 27.15
N SER A 116 -4.17 -26.17 26.93
CA SER A 116 -3.26 -25.83 25.83
C SER A 116 -1.87 -26.49 25.93
N LYS A 117 -1.42 -26.84 27.13
CA LYS A 117 -0.12 -27.47 27.42
C LYS A 117 -0.16 -28.99 27.36
N LYS A 118 -1.34 -29.62 27.31
CA LYS A 118 -1.47 -31.08 27.27
C LYS A 118 -0.86 -31.65 25.99
N ARG A 119 -0.03 -32.70 26.15
CA ARG A 119 0.53 -33.42 25.00
C ARG A 119 -0.57 -34.21 24.29
N LEU A 120 -0.44 -34.33 22.96
CA LEU A 120 -1.40 -35.00 22.07
C LEU A 120 -2.79 -34.34 22.01
N LEU A 121 -2.93 -33.11 22.49
CA LEU A 121 -4.19 -32.42 22.32
C LEU A 121 -4.38 -32.10 20.81
N ILE A 122 -5.54 -32.48 20.33
CA ILE A 122 -5.89 -32.42 18.91
C ILE A 122 -6.01 -30.93 18.50
N LYS A 123 -5.34 -30.53 17.40
CA LYS A 123 -5.35 -29.16 16.90
C LYS A 123 -6.77 -28.60 16.73
N PHE A 124 -7.69 -29.46 16.28
CA PHE A 124 -9.12 -29.16 16.15
C PHE A 124 -9.79 -28.75 17.46
N ALA A 125 -9.52 -29.47 18.56
CA ALA A 125 -10.09 -29.15 19.87
C ALA A 125 -9.62 -27.77 20.36
N ILE A 126 -8.34 -27.44 20.15
CA ILE A 126 -7.79 -26.12 20.50
C ILE A 126 -8.42 -25.02 19.63
N ALA A 127 -8.54 -25.22 18.32
CA ALA A 127 -9.15 -24.24 17.43
C ALA A 127 -10.60 -23.95 17.83
N LYS A 128 -11.37 -24.99 18.10
CA LYS A 128 -12.76 -24.89 18.54
C LYS A 128 -12.88 -24.19 19.90
N MET A 129 -11.99 -24.52 20.85
CA MET A 129 -11.91 -23.85 22.15
C MET A 129 -11.61 -22.35 21.99
N VAL A 130 -10.61 -22.00 21.22
CA VAL A 130 -10.22 -20.59 21.01
C VAL A 130 -11.34 -19.81 20.32
N SER A 131 -11.99 -20.40 19.31
CA SER A 131 -13.12 -19.77 18.63
C SER A 131 -14.29 -19.47 19.58
N GLU A 132 -14.63 -20.41 20.48
CA GLU A 132 -15.67 -20.16 21.50
C GLU A 132 -15.22 -19.13 22.53
N CYS A 133 -13.97 -19.14 22.95
CA CYS A 133 -13.45 -18.11 23.85
C CYS A 133 -13.50 -16.71 23.21
N CYS A 134 -13.25 -16.59 21.90
CA CYS A 134 -13.37 -15.31 21.19
C CYS A 134 -14.82 -14.78 21.23
N LYS A 135 -15.82 -15.65 21.05
CA LYS A 135 -17.24 -15.26 21.19
C LYS A 135 -17.56 -14.78 22.60
N MET A 136 -17.00 -15.44 23.61
CA MET A 136 -17.16 -15.01 25.01
C MET A 136 -16.53 -13.65 25.28
N VAL A 137 -15.35 -13.37 24.72
CA VAL A 137 -14.68 -12.06 24.83
C VAL A 137 -15.55 -10.93 24.26
N GLU A 138 -16.30 -11.17 23.20
CA GLU A 138 -17.22 -10.19 22.64
C GLU A 138 -18.44 -9.93 23.54
N GLN A 139 -18.91 -10.94 24.25
CA GLN A 139 -20.06 -10.83 25.15
C GLN A 139 -19.73 -10.22 26.52
N MET A 140 -18.45 -10.25 26.90
CA MET A 140 -18.01 -9.70 28.18
C MET A 140 -18.06 -8.18 28.22
N LYS A 141 -18.67 -7.62 29.30
CA LYS A 141 -18.75 -6.18 29.54
C LYS A 141 -17.66 -5.68 30.49
N ASP A 142 -17.08 -6.55 31.30
CA ASP A 142 -16.08 -6.20 32.32
C ASP A 142 -14.69 -6.11 31.70
N ASP A 143 -14.20 -4.91 31.46
CA ASP A 143 -12.91 -4.66 30.78
C ASP A 143 -11.69 -5.33 31.42
N PRO A 144 -11.45 -5.31 32.77
CA PRO A 144 -10.25 -5.90 33.36
C PRO A 144 -10.22 -7.43 33.22
N ILE A 145 -11.38 -8.08 33.35
CA ILE A 145 -11.50 -9.54 33.20
C ILE A 145 -11.33 -9.94 31.75
N ARG A 146 -11.97 -9.19 30.88
CA ARG A 146 -11.84 -9.36 29.41
C ARG A 146 -10.38 -9.28 28.96
N MET A 147 -9.62 -8.32 29.47
CA MET A 147 -8.21 -8.15 29.11
C MET A 147 -7.33 -9.29 29.60
N LYS A 148 -7.53 -9.80 30.83
CA LYS A 148 -6.82 -10.97 31.33
C LYS A 148 -7.08 -12.19 30.45
N LEU A 149 -8.34 -12.41 30.04
CA LEU A 149 -8.70 -13.50 29.13
C LEU A 149 -8.03 -13.35 27.76
N ILE A 150 -8.03 -12.14 27.18
CA ILE A 150 -7.37 -11.88 25.92
C ILE A 150 -5.86 -12.16 26.01
N GLU A 151 -5.22 -11.75 27.09
CA GLU A 151 -3.80 -11.96 27.31
C GLU A 151 -3.45 -13.46 27.43
N THR A 152 -4.26 -14.23 28.15
CA THR A 152 -4.13 -15.69 28.22
C THR A 152 -4.34 -16.35 26.86
N LEU A 153 -5.33 -15.94 26.10
CA LEU A 153 -5.59 -16.44 24.74
C LEU A 153 -4.44 -16.10 23.78
N ARG A 154 -3.88 -14.88 23.84
CA ARG A 154 -2.71 -14.50 23.04
C ARG A 154 -1.49 -15.37 23.37
N THR A 155 -1.28 -15.70 24.65
CA THR A 155 -0.21 -16.60 25.06
C THR A 155 -0.43 -18.01 24.52
N VAL A 156 -1.67 -18.50 24.55
CA VAL A 156 -2.04 -19.85 24.07
C VAL A 156 -1.96 -19.96 22.54
N THR A 157 -2.30 -18.90 21.81
CA THR A 157 -2.31 -18.89 20.34
C THR A 157 -0.93 -18.59 19.73
N ALA A 158 0.06 -18.21 20.56
CA ALA A 158 1.39 -17.89 20.08
C ALA A 158 2.03 -19.08 19.33
N GLY A 159 2.47 -18.82 18.07
CA GLY A 159 3.15 -19.81 17.22
C GLY A 159 2.27 -20.94 16.68
N LYS A 160 0.95 -20.85 16.79
CA LYS A 160 0.01 -21.87 16.29
C LYS A 160 -0.69 -21.39 15.00
N ILE A 161 -0.31 -21.97 13.87
CA ILE A 161 -0.79 -21.60 12.52
C ILE A 161 -2.32 -21.73 12.40
N TYR A 162 -2.93 -22.73 13.03
CA TYR A 162 -4.37 -23.02 12.87
C TYR A 162 -5.32 -22.09 13.66
N VAL A 163 -4.80 -21.12 14.43
CA VAL A 163 -5.55 -20.10 15.20
C VAL A 163 -5.00 -18.68 14.99
N GLU A 164 -4.34 -18.47 13.86
CA GLU A 164 -3.72 -17.17 13.53
C GLU A 164 -4.77 -16.05 13.33
N ASN A 165 -5.91 -16.39 12.74
CA ASN A 165 -7.00 -15.44 12.51
C ASN A 165 -7.56 -14.91 13.82
N GLU A 166 -7.83 -15.82 14.78
CA GLU A 166 -8.33 -15.47 16.10
C GLU A 166 -7.29 -14.65 16.87
N ARG A 167 -6.02 -15.00 16.76
CA ARG A 167 -4.92 -14.20 17.33
C ARG A 167 -4.90 -12.78 16.79
N ALA A 168 -5.05 -12.60 15.47
CA ALA A 168 -5.07 -11.30 14.85
C ALA A 168 -6.24 -10.46 15.38
N ARG A 169 -7.45 -11.02 15.44
CA ARG A 169 -8.66 -10.35 15.97
C ARG A 169 -8.49 -9.95 17.44
N LEU A 170 -8.00 -10.84 18.28
CA LEU A 170 -7.73 -10.54 19.69
C LEU A 170 -6.68 -9.44 19.86
N THR A 171 -5.63 -9.45 19.04
CA THR A 171 -4.60 -8.41 19.08
C THR A 171 -5.15 -7.05 18.68
N THR A 172 -6.06 -6.98 17.71
CA THR A 172 -6.72 -5.73 17.32
C THR A 172 -7.50 -5.12 18.47
N ILE A 173 -8.23 -5.93 19.25
CA ILE A 173 -8.98 -5.44 20.42
C ILE A 173 -8.03 -4.80 21.45
N VAL A 174 -6.85 -5.38 21.64
CA VAL A 174 -5.83 -4.81 22.57
C VAL A 174 -5.24 -3.52 22.00
N VAL A 175 -4.93 -3.51 20.71
CA VAL A 175 -4.40 -2.33 20.01
C VAL A 175 -5.38 -1.16 20.09
N ASP A 176 -6.67 -1.41 19.85
CA ASP A 176 -7.73 -0.40 19.95
C ASP A 176 -7.83 0.24 21.34
N ARG A 177 -7.61 -0.56 22.36
CA ARG A 177 -7.59 -0.08 23.74
C ARG A 177 -6.36 0.77 24.02
N LEU A 178 -5.17 0.27 23.66
CA LEU A 178 -3.91 0.99 23.86
C LEU A 178 -3.92 2.33 23.10
N GLU A 179 -4.53 2.38 21.95
CA GLU A 179 -4.69 3.62 21.18
C GLU A 179 -5.63 4.61 21.91
N LYS A 180 -6.74 4.13 22.49
CA LYS A 180 -7.62 4.95 23.33
C LYS A 180 -6.92 5.46 24.59
N GLU A 181 -5.98 4.70 25.15
CA GLU A 181 -5.13 5.09 26.28
C GLU A 181 -4.00 6.05 25.85
N GLY A 182 -3.82 6.31 24.54
CA GLY A 182 -2.77 7.19 24.01
C GLY A 182 -1.38 6.53 23.87
N LYS A 183 -1.27 5.21 24.09
CA LYS A 183 -0.01 4.44 24.00
C LYS A 183 0.23 3.90 22.59
N VAL A 184 0.44 4.81 21.64
CA VAL A 184 0.57 4.47 20.21
C VAL A 184 1.80 3.59 19.93
N ASP A 185 2.91 3.78 20.66
CA ASP A 185 4.14 3.01 20.45
C ASP A 185 3.98 1.54 20.83
N GLU A 186 3.30 1.25 21.95
CA GLU A 186 3.02 -0.11 22.39
C GLU A 186 2.02 -0.77 21.43
N ALA A 187 0.98 -0.04 21.03
CA ALA A 187 -0.01 -0.50 20.06
C ALA A 187 0.65 -0.89 18.71
N ALA A 188 1.52 -0.02 18.20
CA ALA A 188 2.26 -0.28 16.96
C ALA A 188 3.16 -1.51 17.08
N THR A 189 3.89 -1.64 18.18
CA THR A 189 4.79 -2.79 18.40
C THR A 189 4.00 -4.10 18.44
N MET A 190 2.89 -4.13 19.15
CA MET A 190 2.01 -5.31 19.23
C MET A 190 1.41 -5.72 17.89
N LEU A 191 0.97 -4.73 17.10
CA LEU A 191 0.37 -5.03 15.80
C LEU A 191 1.42 -5.48 14.77
N LEU A 192 2.65 -4.97 14.86
CA LEU A 192 3.77 -5.35 13.99
C LEU A 192 4.33 -6.76 14.27
N GLU A 193 4.04 -7.35 15.45
CA GLU A 193 4.36 -8.75 15.72
C GLU A 193 3.57 -9.73 14.84
N LEU A 194 2.42 -9.29 14.30
CA LEU A 194 1.57 -10.10 13.44
C LEU A 194 2.06 -10.05 12.00
N GLN A 195 2.47 -11.20 11.47
CA GLN A 195 2.85 -11.33 10.05
C GLN A 195 1.64 -11.80 9.23
N VAL A 196 0.63 -10.93 9.12
CA VAL A 196 -0.65 -11.24 8.49
C VAL A 196 -0.51 -11.69 7.03
N GLU A 197 0.55 -11.28 6.35
CA GLU A 197 0.84 -11.70 4.97
C GLU A 197 1.00 -13.21 4.82
N THR A 198 1.48 -13.90 5.86
CA THR A 198 1.71 -15.35 5.83
C THR A 198 0.45 -16.18 6.09
N TYR A 199 -0.61 -15.56 6.57
CA TYR A 199 -1.85 -16.26 6.95
C TYR A 199 -2.60 -16.75 5.71
N GLY A 200 -2.55 -18.07 5.45
CA GLY A 200 -3.20 -18.67 4.27
C GLY A 200 -4.73 -18.62 4.33
N THR A 201 -5.29 -18.69 5.51
CA THR A 201 -6.71 -18.91 5.78
C THR A 201 -7.53 -17.62 5.89
N MET A 202 -6.84 -16.48 6.03
CA MET A 202 -7.49 -15.18 6.18
C MET A 202 -7.96 -14.62 4.83
N PRO A 203 -9.21 -14.10 4.72
CA PRO A 203 -9.68 -13.42 3.53
C PRO A 203 -8.78 -12.24 3.14
N MET A 204 -8.59 -12.00 1.84
CA MET A 204 -7.72 -10.91 1.37
C MET A 204 -8.17 -9.53 1.87
N LYS A 205 -9.49 -9.31 2.01
CA LYS A 205 -10.04 -8.07 2.56
C LYS A 205 -9.55 -7.81 3.99
N GLU A 206 -9.63 -8.81 4.86
CA GLU A 206 -9.15 -8.69 6.24
C GLU A 206 -7.64 -8.46 6.27
N LYS A 207 -6.85 -9.20 5.47
CA LYS A 207 -5.41 -8.98 5.37
C LYS A 207 -5.05 -7.54 5.03
N VAL A 208 -5.72 -6.98 4.02
CA VAL A 208 -5.48 -5.60 3.60
C VAL A 208 -5.87 -4.62 4.71
N LYS A 209 -6.99 -4.83 5.40
CA LYS A 209 -7.39 -4.02 6.57
C LYS A 209 -6.30 -4.01 7.66
N TYR A 210 -5.75 -5.18 8.02
CA TYR A 210 -4.66 -5.27 9.01
C TYR A 210 -3.38 -4.59 8.55
N LEU A 211 -2.96 -4.80 7.31
CA LEU A 211 -1.76 -4.18 6.76
C LEU A 211 -1.89 -2.64 6.69
N LEU A 212 -3.07 -2.13 6.36
CA LEU A 212 -3.35 -0.69 6.38
C LEU A 212 -3.27 -0.11 7.80
N GLU A 213 -3.76 -0.84 8.80
CA GLU A 213 -3.62 -0.40 10.20
C GLU A 213 -2.18 -0.44 10.69
N GLN A 214 -1.42 -1.48 10.32
CA GLN A 214 0.02 -1.53 10.61
C GLN A 214 0.76 -0.35 9.98
N MET A 215 0.40 -0.02 8.73
CA MET A 215 0.97 1.12 8.02
C MET A 215 0.59 2.44 8.69
N ARG A 216 -0.69 2.62 9.08
CA ARG A 216 -1.19 3.81 9.78
C ARG A 216 -0.44 4.05 11.10
N LEU A 217 -0.33 3.02 11.94
CA LEU A 217 0.39 3.11 13.22
C LEU A 217 1.89 3.37 13.02
N SER A 218 2.51 2.80 11.98
CA SER A 218 3.90 3.10 11.63
C SER A 218 4.08 4.57 11.23
N ILE A 219 3.15 5.13 10.47
CA ILE A 219 3.15 6.56 10.10
C ILE A 219 2.96 7.45 11.34
N CYS A 220 2.04 7.10 12.26
CA CYS A 220 1.84 7.83 13.52
C CYS A 220 3.12 7.85 14.36
N ARG A 221 3.89 6.77 14.35
CA ARG A 221 5.19 6.64 15.01
C ARG A 221 6.32 7.37 14.27
N LYS A 222 6.06 7.88 13.07
CA LYS A 222 7.05 8.47 12.14
C LYS A 222 8.08 7.45 11.62
N ASP A 223 7.76 6.17 11.61
CA ASP A 223 8.61 5.13 11.03
C ASP A 223 8.20 4.89 9.57
N PHE A 224 8.63 5.80 8.69
CA PHE A 224 8.26 5.79 7.26
C PHE A 224 8.90 4.63 6.51
N ILE A 225 10.08 4.17 6.96
CA ILE A 225 10.77 3.03 6.34
C ILE A 225 9.94 1.76 6.50
N ARG A 226 9.44 1.48 7.70
CA ARG A 226 8.54 0.33 7.92
C ARG A 226 7.22 0.48 7.17
N ALA A 227 6.64 1.68 7.17
CA ALA A 227 5.42 1.94 6.41
C ALA A 227 5.59 1.60 4.92
N SER A 228 6.71 1.97 4.30
CA SER A 228 7.01 1.65 2.90
C SER A 228 7.23 0.15 2.66
N ILE A 229 7.82 -0.57 3.62
CA ILE A 229 7.98 -2.03 3.54
C ILE A 229 6.62 -2.73 3.61
N ILE A 230 5.74 -2.31 4.54
CA ILE A 230 4.39 -2.87 4.70
C ILE A 230 3.56 -2.60 3.44
N ALA A 231 3.69 -1.41 2.87
CA ALA A 231 3.00 -1.05 1.65
C ALA A 231 3.32 -1.98 0.46
N LYS A 232 4.58 -2.41 0.34
CA LYS A 232 5.00 -3.37 -0.69
C LYS A 232 4.43 -4.78 -0.50
N LYS A 233 3.95 -5.12 0.70
CA LYS A 233 3.29 -6.41 0.98
C LYS A 233 1.84 -6.44 0.48
N ILE A 234 1.22 -5.28 0.24
CA ILE A 234 -0.14 -5.18 -0.25
C ILE A 234 -0.16 -5.36 -1.76
N SER A 235 -0.92 -6.35 -2.24
CA SER A 235 -1.10 -6.56 -3.68
C SER A 235 -2.08 -5.53 -4.25
N THR A 236 -1.62 -4.71 -5.19
CA THR A 236 -2.45 -3.70 -5.88
C THR A 236 -3.58 -4.32 -6.71
N ARG A 237 -3.44 -5.58 -7.15
CA ARG A 237 -4.47 -6.32 -7.91
C ARG A 237 -5.78 -6.47 -7.13
N PHE A 238 -5.72 -6.45 -5.79
CA PHE A 238 -6.92 -6.49 -4.96
C PHE A 238 -7.81 -5.26 -5.17
N PHE A 239 -7.22 -4.10 -5.47
CA PHE A 239 -7.92 -2.84 -5.67
C PHE A 239 -8.57 -2.70 -7.06
N ASP A 240 -8.33 -3.64 -7.97
CA ASP A 240 -8.98 -3.68 -9.29
C ASP A 240 -10.43 -4.19 -9.21
N SER A 241 -10.85 -4.71 -8.05
CA SER A 241 -12.24 -5.12 -7.82
C SER A 241 -13.17 -3.90 -7.71
N GLU A 242 -14.37 -4.02 -8.29
CA GLU A 242 -15.39 -2.94 -8.29
C GLU A 242 -16.19 -2.85 -6.97
N GLU A 243 -15.86 -3.66 -5.97
CA GLU A 243 -16.53 -3.64 -4.68
C GLU A 243 -16.30 -2.30 -3.96
N ALA A 244 -17.35 -1.70 -3.42
CA ALA A 244 -17.29 -0.42 -2.73
C ALA A 244 -16.29 -0.42 -1.56
N GLU A 245 -16.24 -1.50 -0.77
CA GLU A 245 -15.28 -1.65 0.33
C GLU A 245 -13.82 -1.70 -0.16
N ALA A 246 -13.56 -2.38 -1.27
CA ALA A 246 -12.21 -2.43 -1.84
C ALA A 246 -11.76 -1.04 -2.35
N GLN A 247 -12.70 -0.25 -2.88
CA GLN A 247 -12.41 1.12 -3.29
C GLN A 247 -12.10 2.05 -2.09
N GLU A 248 -12.82 1.92 -0.97
CA GLU A 248 -12.50 2.66 0.25
C GLU A 248 -11.12 2.28 0.80
N LEU A 249 -10.80 0.99 0.82
CA LEU A 249 -9.47 0.52 1.23
C LEU A 249 -8.37 1.02 0.28
N LYS A 250 -8.66 1.09 -1.03
CA LYS A 250 -7.78 1.69 -2.04
C LYS A 250 -7.48 3.15 -1.72
N LEU A 251 -8.49 3.94 -1.42
CA LEU A 251 -8.32 5.36 -1.07
C LEU A 251 -7.51 5.52 0.22
N LYS A 252 -7.80 4.73 1.27
CA LYS A 252 -7.00 4.73 2.51
C LYS A 252 -5.54 4.38 2.25
N PHE A 253 -5.29 3.36 1.42
CA PHE A 253 -3.95 2.94 1.05
C PHE A 253 -3.17 4.04 0.35
N TYR A 254 -3.71 4.62 -0.71
CA TYR A 254 -3.00 5.65 -1.46
C TYR A 254 -2.82 6.95 -0.66
N ASN A 255 -3.76 7.33 0.21
CA ASN A 255 -3.58 8.47 1.11
C ASN A 255 -2.41 8.25 2.09
N GLN A 256 -2.26 7.06 2.63
CA GLN A 256 -1.11 6.71 3.48
C GLN A 256 0.20 6.69 2.67
N GLN A 257 0.18 6.17 1.45
CA GLN A 257 1.33 6.20 0.54
C GLN A 257 1.76 7.62 0.17
N ILE A 258 0.81 8.52 -0.06
CA ILE A 258 1.09 9.93 -0.29
C ILE A 258 1.82 10.54 0.91
N THR A 259 1.38 10.22 2.14
CA THR A 259 2.02 10.73 3.36
C THR A 259 3.47 10.26 3.46
N VAL A 260 3.74 8.99 3.16
CA VAL A 260 5.09 8.42 3.12
C VAL A 260 5.93 9.08 2.01
N GLY A 261 5.40 9.16 0.79
CA GLY A 261 6.09 9.75 -0.35
C GLY A 261 6.41 11.24 -0.18
N LEU A 262 5.53 11.98 0.52
CA LEU A 262 5.79 13.39 0.86
C LEU A 262 6.93 13.57 1.86
N ASN A 263 7.11 12.63 2.79
CA ASN A 263 8.24 12.64 3.70
C ASN A 263 9.56 12.34 2.99
N ASP A 264 9.52 11.40 2.06
CA ASP A 264 10.70 10.96 1.30
C ASP A 264 11.00 11.88 0.09
N ALA A 265 10.19 12.93 -0.13
CA ALA A 265 10.25 13.83 -1.28
C ALA A 265 10.19 13.12 -2.65
N ALA A 266 9.58 11.93 -2.69
CA ALA A 266 9.38 11.14 -3.90
C ALA A 266 8.16 11.66 -4.71
N TYR A 267 8.25 12.86 -5.24
CA TYR A 267 7.13 13.56 -5.87
C TYR A 267 6.53 12.84 -7.08
N LEU A 268 7.34 12.10 -7.84
CA LEU A 268 6.84 11.33 -8.98
C LEU A 268 5.91 10.19 -8.54
N ASP A 269 6.27 9.47 -7.48
CA ASP A 269 5.43 8.40 -6.95
C ASP A 269 4.16 8.96 -6.32
N VAL A 270 4.25 10.10 -5.64
CA VAL A 270 3.07 10.83 -5.14
C VAL A 270 2.11 11.17 -6.28
N CYS A 271 2.62 11.65 -7.41
CA CYS A 271 1.81 11.91 -8.60
C CYS A 271 1.12 10.62 -9.11
N ARG A 272 1.85 9.49 -9.17
CA ARG A 272 1.30 8.19 -9.55
C ARG A 272 0.17 7.74 -8.60
N PHE A 273 0.29 7.99 -7.31
CA PHE A 273 -0.74 7.67 -6.31
C PHE A 273 -1.98 8.55 -6.48
N TYR A 274 -1.83 9.86 -6.71
CA TYR A 274 -2.97 10.72 -7.02
C TYR A 274 -3.69 10.29 -8.30
N ARG A 275 -2.95 9.86 -9.32
CA ARG A 275 -3.55 9.33 -10.53
C ARG A 275 -4.32 8.03 -10.27
N ALA A 276 -3.78 7.12 -9.46
CA ALA A 276 -4.49 5.90 -9.08
C ALA A 276 -5.77 6.18 -8.28
N ILE A 277 -5.78 7.26 -7.47
CA ILE A 277 -7.00 7.76 -6.80
C ILE A 277 -8.01 8.28 -7.83
N LEU A 278 -7.57 9.06 -8.82
CA LEU A 278 -8.43 9.58 -9.89
C LEU A 278 -9.11 8.48 -10.71
N ASP A 279 -8.41 7.35 -10.91
CA ASP A 279 -8.97 6.22 -11.65
C ASP A 279 -10.08 5.47 -10.88
N THR A 280 -10.29 5.79 -9.60
CA THR A 280 -11.31 5.14 -8.75
C THR A 280 -12.71 5.66 -9.11
N PRO A 281 -13.71 4.78 -9.37
CA PRO A 281 -15.05 5.18 -9.79
C PRO A 281 -15.76 6.12 -8.80
N SER A 282 -15.57 5.92 -7.50
CA SER A 282 -16.16 6.76 -6.44
C SER A 282 -15.68 8.23 -6.51
N ILE A 283 -14.42 8.46 -6.88
CA ILE A 283 -13.85 9.81 -7.05
C ILE A 283 -14.29 10.42 -8.38
N LYS A 284 -14.37 9.63 -9.46
CA LYS A 284 -14.88 10.11 -10.76
C LYS A 284 -16.33 10.59 -10.67
N ALA A 285 -17.14 10.00 -9.80
CA ALA A 285 -18.52 10.45 -9.55
C ALA A 285 -18.58 11.83 -8.87
N ASN A 286 -17.55 12.21 -8.09
CA ASN A 286 -17.47 13.47 -7.35
C ASN A 286 -16.57 14.47 -8.08
N ALA A 287 -17.14 15.34 -8.90
CA ALA A 287 -16.39 16.28 -9.74
C ALA A 287 -15.42 17.19 -8.96
N ASP A 288 -15.78 17.61 -7.74
CA ASP A 288 -14.94 18.53 -6.95
C ASP A 288 -13.72 17.81 -6.35
N GLN A 289 -13.90 16.58 -5.88
CA GLN A 289 -12.78 15.75 -5.39
C GLN A 289 -11.85 15.37 -6.54
N SER A 290 -12.41 14.99 -7.69
CA SER A 290 -11.64 14.70 -8.90
C SER A 290 -10.77 15.89 -9.31
N LYS A 291 -11.33 17.10 -9.35
CA LYS A 291 -10.58 18.32 -9.62
C LYS A 291 -9.46 18.57 -8.60
N HIS A 292 -9.74 18.36 -7.31
CA HIS A 292 -8.73 18.53 -6.25
C HIS A 292 -7.55 17.57 -6.43
N HIS A 293 -7.80 16.30 -6.63
CA HIS A 293 -6.74 15.30 -6.84
C HIS A 293 -5.98 15.52 -8.13
N LEU A 294 -6.66 15.98 -9.18
CA LEU A 294 -6.00 16.32 -10.45
C LEU A 294 -5.04 17.51 -10.29
N LYS A 295 -5.44 18.58 -9.59
CA LYS A 295 -4.56 19.70 -9.25
C LYS A 295 -3.32 19.24 -8.48
N CYS A 296 -3.51 18.40 -7.47
CA CYS A 296 -2.40 17.83 -6.71
C CYS A 296 -1.47 17.01 -7.62
N ALA A 297 -2.00 16.18 -8.49
CA ALA A 297 -1.21 15.40 -9.44
C ALA A 297 -0.36 16.29 -10.37
N VAL A 298 -0.94 17.40 -10.89
CA VAL A 298 -0.21 18.36 -11.71
C VAL A 298 0.91 19.04 -10.93
N ILE A 299 0.66 19.50 -9.71
CA ILE A 299 1.72 20.14 -8.91
C ILE A 299 2.86 19.16 -8.64
N PHE A 300 2.55 17.92 -8.23
CA PHE A 300 3.59 16.96 -7.88
C PHE A 300 4.37 16.43 -9.07
N VAL A 301 3.78 16.35 -10.28
CA VAL A 301 4.56 15.98 -11.47
C VAL A 301 5.54 17.08 -11.86
N LEU A 302 5.19 18.35 -11.62
CA LEU A 302 6.09 19.49 -11.89
C LEU A 302 7.20 19.62 -10.84
N LEU A 303 6.94 19.22 -9.59
CA LEU A 303 7.95 19.15 -8.52
C LEU A 303 8.91 17.98 -8.70
N ALA A 304 8.52 16.93 -9.42
CA ALA A 304 9.36 15.78 -9.65
C ALA A 304 10.59 16.12 -10.49
N GLN A 305 11.70 15.47 -10.18
CA GLN A 305 12.93 15.59 -10.97
C GLN A 305 12.68 15.09 -12.40
N HIS A 306 13.29 15.76 -13.35
CA HIS A 306 13.15 15.38 -14.75
C HIS A 306 13.70 13.98 -15.01
N SER A 307 12.85 13.13 -15.58
CA SER A 307 13.17 11.80 -16.05
C SER A 307 12.26 11.46 -17.23
N SER A 308 12.57 10.39 -17.95
CA SER A 308 11.69 9.90 -19.04
C SER A 308 10.29 9.55 -18.51
N ASP A 309 10.21 8.99 -17.31
CA ASP A 309 8.95 8.64 -16.65
C ASP A 309 8.13 9.90 -16.26
N GLN A 310 8.82 10.94 -15.76
CA GLN A 310 8.19 12.20 -15.42
C GLN A 310 7.64 12.87 -16.68
N TRP A 311 8.41 12.88 -17.76
CA TRP A 311 8.01 13.44 -19.06
C TRP A 311 6.79 12.74 -19.64
N ASP A 312 6.77 11.39 -19.61
CA ASP A 312 5.61 10.61 -20.03
C ASP A 312 4.37 10.93 -19.18
N MET A 313 4.53 11.07 -17.85
CA MET A 313 3.43 11.43 -16.96
C MET A 313 2.88 12.84 -17.24
N VAL A 314 3.74 13.82 -17.55
CA VAL A 314 3.32 15.17 -17.93
C VAL A 314 2.41 15.12 -19.18
N HIS A 315 2.85 14.40 -20.24
CA HIS A 315 2.07 14.26 -21.46
C HIS A 315 0.75 13.51 -21.25
N ARG A 316 0.76 12.45 -20.43
CA ARG A 316 -0.47 11.70 -20.09
C ARG A 316 -1.46 12.55 -19.31
N LEU A 317 -1.00 13.38 -18.38
CA LEU A 317 -1.87 14.30 -17.66
C LEU A 317 -2.44 15.39 -18.58
N ALA A 318 -1.63 15.92 -19.50
CA ALA A 318 -2.06 16.94 -20.46
C ALA A 318 -3.18 16.45 -21.40
N GLN A 319 -3.20 15.15 -21.71
CA GLN A 319 -4.22 14.54 -22.57
C GLN A 319 -5.57 14.28 -21.85
N LEU A 320 -5.64 14.44 -20.52
CA LEU A 320 -6.87 14.22 -19.77
C LEU A 320 -7.89 15.30 -20.05
N ARG A 321 -9.09 14.93 -20.51
CA ARG A 321 -10.21 15.87 -20.76
C ARG A 321 -10.64 16.62 -19.50
N GLU A 322 -10.48 16.01 -18.34
CA GLU A 322 -10.82 16.59 -17.03
C GLU A 322 -9.96 17.84 -16.73
N LEU A 323 -8.76 17.93 -17.30
CA LEU A 323 -7.86 19.08 -17.13
C LEU A 323 -8.39 20.33 -17.86
N ASP A 324 -9.21 20.18 -18.89
CA ASP A 324 -9.84 21.31 -19.60
C ASP A 324 -10.78 22.10 -18.69
N ALA A 325 -11.32 21.48 -17.65
CA ALA A 325 -12.13 22.14 -16.63
C ALA A 325 -11.31 23.05 -15.69
N ILE A 326 -9.97 22.98 -15.74
CA ILE A 326 -9.06 23.72 -14.86
C ILE A 326 -7.97 24.40 -15.72
N PRO A 327 -8.32 25.46 -16.46
CA PRO A 327 -7.44 26.05 -17.48
C PRO A 327 -6.13 26.61 -16.90
N GLU A 328 -6.13 27.08 -15.64
CA GLU A 328 -4.95 27.62 -14.96
C GLU A 328 -3.85 26.57 -14.79
N TYR A 329 -4.22 25.35 -14.34
CA TYR A 329 -3.28 24.24 -14.18
C TYR A 329 -2.87 23.63 -15.53
N LYS A 330 -3.75 23.68 -16.52
CA LYS A 330 -3.42 23.29 -17.88
C LYS A 330 -2.37 24.23 -18.48
N ALA A 331 -2.56 25.54 -18.33
CA ALA A 331 -1.59 26.55 -18.78
C ALA A 331 -0.23 26.37 -18.07
N LEU A 332 -0.23 26.09 -16.76
CA LEU A 332 1.01 25.80 -16.03
C LEU A 332 1.73 24.56 -16.58
N LEU A 333 0.99 23.50 -16.91
CA LEU A 333 1.57 22.28 -17.46
C LEU A 333 2.13 22.48 -18.86
N THR A 334 1.43 23.26 -19.72
CA THR A 334 1.90 23.59 -21.08
C THR A 334 3.20 24.38 -21.05
N LEU A 335 3.40 25.30 -20.11
CA LEU A 335 4.68 26.02 -19.95
C LEU A 335 5.89 25.06 -19.76
N PHE A 336 5.71 23.94 -19.11
CA PHE A 336 6.78 22.95 -18.94
C PHE A 336 6.89 21.99 -20.14
N MET A 337 5.88 21.91 -21.00
CA MET A 337 5.90 21.11 -22.22
C MET A 337 6.52 21.87 -23.39
N ASP A 338 6.32 23.19 -23.43
CA ASP A 338 6.83 24.03 -24.48
C ASP A 338 8.36 24.17 -24.37
N GLU A 339 9.04 24.18 -25.51
CA GLU A 339 10.49 24.31 -25.59
C GLU A 339 10.96 25.78 -25.48
N GLU A 340 10.32 26.54 -24.60
CA GLU A 340 10.61 27.93 -24.33
C GLU A 340 11.17 28.16 -22.93
N LEU A 341 11.79 29.33 -22.72
CA LEU A 341 12.30 29.75 -21.43
C LEU A 341 11.16 30.24 -20.53
N ILE A 342 11.09 29.70 -19.30
CA ILE A 342 10.10 30.09 -18.30
C ILE A 342 10.71 31.17 -17.41
N SER A 343 10.18 32.40 -17.44
CA SER A 343 10.56 33.46 -16.50
C SER A 343 9.92 33.19 -15.15
N TRP A 344 10.77 33.01 -14.12
CA TRP A 344 10.28 32.76 -12.74
C TRP A 344 9.48 33.95 -12.22
N LYS A 345 10.00 35.19 -12.40
CA LYS A 345 9.39 36.39 -11.82
C LYS A 345 8.12 36.77 -12.57
N GLU A 346 8.14 36.84 -13.91
CA GLU A 346 7.03 37.31 -14.70
C GLU A 346 5.94 36.24 -14.88
N ALA A 347 6.28 35.02 -15.21
CA ALA A 347 5.30 33.98 -15.49
C ALA A 347 4.77 33.34 -14.19
N LEU A 348 5.66 32.86 -13.30
CA LEU A 348 5.25 32.10 -12.12
C LEU A 348 4.85 33.00 -10.94
N CYS A 349 5.66 33.97 -10.54
CA CYS A 349 5.35 34.77 -9.35
C CYS A 349 4.16 35.71 -9.58
N THR A 350 4.02 36.30 -10.75
CA THR A 350 2.90 37.23 -10.99
C THR A 350 1.58 36.54 -11.30
N THR A 351 1.62 35.49 -12.13
CA THR A 351 0.40 34.84 -12.65
C THR A 351 -0.06 33.67 -11.79
N PHE A 352 0.85 32.78 -11.40
CA PHE A 352 0.48 31.51 -10.78
C PHE A 352 0.64 31.46 -9.25
N GLU A 353 1.47 32.32 -8.63
CA GLU A 353 1.69 32.28 -7.19
C GLU A 353 0.39 32.50 -6.40
N SER A 354 -0.41 33.49 -6.81
CA SER A 354 -1.69 33.78 -6.16
C SER A 354 -2.68 32.63 -6.29
N THR A 355 -2.72 31.98 -7.44
CA THR A 355 -3.61 30.87 -7.74
C THR A 355 -3.19 29.59 -7.03
N LEU A 356 -1.88 29.31 -6.97
CA LEU A 356 -1.34 28.10 -6.35
C LEU A 356 -1.35 28.17 -4.82
N LYS A 357 -1.04 29.35 -4.22
CA LYS A 357 -1.00 29.52 -2.76
C LYS A 357 -2.37 29.87 -2.18
N LYS A 358 -3.04 30.90 -2.71
CA LYS A 358 -4.30 31.41 -2.15
C LYS A 358 -5.54 30.81 -2.80
N GLY A 359 -5.39 30.31 -4.02
CA GLY A 359 -6.50 29.86 -4.84
C GLY A 359 -7.31 31.03 -5.41
N SER A 360 -8.13 30.74 -6.41
CA SER A 360 -9.10 31.65 -7.00
C SER A 360 -10.53 31.23 -6.59
N PRO A 361 -11.52 32.11 -6.61
CA PRO A 361 -12.91 31.75 -6.32
C PRO A 361 -13.45 30.59 -7.16
N LYS A 362 -12.90 30.42 -8.36
CA LYS A 362 -13.23 29.31 -9.28
C LYS A 362 -12.37 28.06 -9.04
N CYS A 363 -11.21 28.23 -8.42
CA CYS A 363 -10.17 27.20 -8.26
C CYS A 363 -9.60 27.27 -6.83
N PRO A 364 -10.23 26.61 -5.83
CA PRO A 364 -9.72 26.61 -4.46
C PRO A 364 -8.30 26.02 -4.40
N SER A 365 -7.46 26.54 -3.49
CA SER A 365 -6.09 26.07 -3.31
C SER A 365 -6.05 24.61 -2.89
N THR A 366 -4.96 23.93 -3.24
CA THR A 366 -4.75 22.54 -2.87
C THR A 366 -4.10 22.34 -1.51
N GLN A 367 -3.76 23.44 -0.81
CA GLN A 367 -2.98 23.44 0.44
C GLN A 367 -1.60 22.72 0.35
N VAL A 368 -1.21 22.30 -0.85
CA VAL A 368 0.07 21.61 -1.07
C VAL A 368 1.26 22.55 -0.83
N LEU A 369 1.09 23.83 -1.14
CA LEU A 369 2.14 24.86 -1.02
C LEU A 369 1.99 25.72 0.25
N ASP A 370 1.17 25.30 1.21
CA ASP A 370 0.96 26.03 2.46
C ASP A 370 1.93 25.54 3.57
N GLY A 371 2.27 26.44 4.50
CA GLY A 371 3.13 26.17 5.65
C GLY A 371 4.62 25.97 5.29
N GLU A 372 5.43 25.58 6.28
CA GLU A 372 6.88 25.40 6.14
C GLU A 372 7.25 24.36 5.05
N SER A 373 6.49 23.29 4.95
CA SER A 373 6.66 22.27 3.90
C SER A 373 6.32 22.82 2.52
N GLY A 374 5.34 23.74 2.46
CA GLY A 374 4.95 24.43 1.22
C GLY A 374 6.03 25.37 0.73
N GLU A 375 6.71 26.10 1.61
CA GLU A 375 7.85 26.95 1.22
C GLU A 375 9.02 26.14 0.67
N LYS A 376 9.30 24.96 1.23
CA LYS A 376 10.30 24.05 0.67
C LYS A 376 9.93 23.62 -0.73
N ARG A 377 8.68 23.17 -0.93
CA ARG A 377 8.19 22.78 -2.26
C ARG A 377 8.18 23.93 -3.26
N TRP A 378 7.95 25.14 -2.79
CA TRP A 378 8.03 26.33 -3.66
C TRP A 378 9.47 26.59 -4.12
N LYS A 379 10.47 26.41 -3.25
CA LYS A 379 11.88 26.45 -3.64
C LYS A 379 12.25 25.31 -4.59
N ASP A 380 11.75 24.10 -4.31
CA ASP A 380 11.94 22.96 -5.21
C ASP A 380 11.36 23.24 -6.60
N LEU A 381 10.19 23.89 -6.69
CA LEU A 381 9.61 24.30 -7.97
C LEU A 381 10.52 25.29 -8.70
N HIS A 382 11.11 26.26 -7.99
CA HIS A 382 12.08 27.19 -8.58
C HIS A 382 13.29 26.45 -9.18
N ILE A 383 13.81 25.46 -8.47
CA ILE A 383 14.88 24.59 -8.96
C ILE A 383 14.44 23.84 -10.23
N ARG A 384 13.20 23.29 -10.25
CA ARG A 384 12.68 22.58 -11.43
C ARG A 384 12.53 23.50 -12.66
N VAL A 385 12.10 24.73 -12.45
CA VAL A 385 12.07 25.74 -13.52
C VAL A 385 13.49 26.03 -14.02
N GLY A 386 14.46 26.19 -13.11
CA GLY A 386 15.86 26.33 -13.48
C GLY A 386 16.39 25.16 -14.31
N GLU A 387 16.04 23.92 -13.93
CA GLU A 387 16.40 22.70 -14.69
C GLU A 387 15.79 22.70 -16.10
N HIS A 388 14.51 23.10 -16.22
CA HIS A 388 13.87 23.24 -17.51
C HIS A 388 14.58 24.28 -18.38
N ASN A 389 14.79 25.47 -17.86
CA ASN A 389 15.47 26.56 -18.59
C ASN A 389 16.88 26.14 -19.00
N MET A 390 17.63 25.49 -18.12
CA MET A 390 18.98 25.04 -18.42
C MET A 390 19.02 24.00 -19.55
N ARG A 391 18.03 23.09 -19.60
CA ARG A 391 17.89 22.16 -20.74
C ARG A 391 17.60 22.86 -22.03
N MET A 392 16.75 23.91 -22.00
CA MET A 392 16.47 24.72 -23.20
C MET A 392 17.73 25.48 -23.63
N ILE A 393 18.42 26.11 -22.70
CA ILE A 393 19.68 26.84 -22.98
C ILE A 393 20.72 25.88 -23.59
N SER A 394 20.85 24.65 -23.08
CA SER A 394 21.81 23.68 -23.60
C SER A 394 21.54 23.26 -25.06
N LYS A 395 20.28 23.35 -25.51
CA LYS A 395 19.95 23.09 -26.92
C LYS A 395 20.41 24.18 -27.86
N TYR A 396 20.41 25.44 -27.43
CA TYR A 396 20.66 26.58 -28.28
C TYR A 396 22.04 27.22 -28.14
N TYR A 397 22.63 27.16 -26.95
CA TYR A 397 23.92 27.77 -26.64
C TYR A 397 25.05 26.76 -26.59
N THR A 398 26.13 26.99 -27.29
CA THR A 398 27.38 26.27 -27.17
C THR A 398 28.26 26.78 -26.05
N LYS A 399 28.25 28.11 -25.84
CA LYS A 399 28.98 28.81 -24.77
C LYS A 399 28.15 30.00 -24.29
N ILE A 400 28.12 30.16 -22.96
CA ILE A 400 27.39 31.24 -22.31
C ILE A 400 28.20 31.82 -21.16
N SER A 401 28.16 33.14 -20.94
CA SER A 401 28.77 33.79 -19.79
C SER A 401 27.93 33.58 -18.53
N PHE A 402 28.57 33.56 -17.35
CA PHE A 402 27.88 33.38 -16.07
C PHE A 402 26.83 34.48 -15.82
N GLU A 403 27.13 35.73 -16.16
CA GLU A 403 26.19 36.83 -15.97
C GLU A 403 24.92 36.66 -16.82
N ARG A 404 25.09 36.28 -18.08
CA ARG A 404 23.94 36.06 -18.97
C ARG A 404 23.14 34.84 -18.55
N LEU A 405 23.80 33.75 -18.10
CA LEU A 405 23.14 32.56 -17.62
C LEU A 405 22.33 32.83 -16.32
N ALA A 406 22.92 33.58 -15.38
CA ALA A 406 22.24 34.00 -14.18
C ALA A 406 20.98 34.85 -14.44
N GLN A 407 21.04 35.73 -15.45
CA GLN A 407 19.87 36.52 -15.90
C GLN A 407 18.76 35.62 -16.48
N LEU A 408 19.13 34.63 -17.31
CA LEU A 408 18.14 33.74 -17.94
C LEU A 408 17.51 32.75 -16.96
N LEU A 409 18.23 32.40 -15.89
CA LEU A 409 17.73 31.48 -14.85
C LEU A 409 17.03 32.21 -13.70
N ASP A 410 17.08 33.54 -13.63
CA ASP A 410 16.61 34.35 -12.51
C ASP A 410 17.28 34.02 -11.15
N PHE A 411 18.54 33.57 -11.19
CA PHE A 411 19.37 33.27 -9.99
C PHE A 411 20.43 34.35 -9.77
N THR A 412 21.00 34.38 -8.55
CA THR A 412 22.26 35.06 -8.31
C THR A 412 23.41 34.29 -8.95
N VAL A 413 24.53 34.96 -9.26
CA VAL A 413 25.69 34.29 -9.91
C VAL A 413 26.23 33.12 -9.08
N GLU A 414 26.25 33.26 -7.75
CA GLU A 414 26.72 32.20 -6.84
C GLU A 414 25.78 31.02 -6.77
N GLU A 415 24.46 31.28 -6.72
CA GLU A 415 23.45 30.23 -6.73
C GLU A 415 23.44 29.50 -8.07
N MET A 416 23.56 30.24 -9.17
CA MET A 416 23.65 29.68 -10.52
C MET A 416 24.85 28.75 -10.66
N GLU A 417 26.04 29.14 -10.14
CA GLU A 417 27.22 28.29 -10.22
C GLU A 417 27.00 26.97 -9.46
N LYS A 418 26.47 27.00 -8.24
CA LYS A 418 26.14 25.81 -7.46
C LYS A 418 25.14 24.93 -8.20
N PHE A 419 24.07 25.53 -8.70
CA PHE A 419 23.01 24.84 -9.44
C PHE A 419 23.56 24.14 -10.69
N VAL A 420 24.39 24.81 -11.50
CA VAL A 420 25.00 24.22 -12.70
C VAL A 420 25.96 23.09 -12.31
N CYS A 421 26.74 23.23 -11.22
CA CYS A 421 27.57 22.17 -10.72
C CYS A 421 26.75 20.92 -10.32
N GLU A 422 25.63 21.11 -9.62
CA GLU A 422 24.73 20.01 -9.25
C GLU A 422 24.13 19.33 -10.48
N MET A 423 23.73 20.08 -11.50
CA MET A 423 23.22 19.53 -12.75
C MET A 423 24.26 18.75 -13.57
N ILE A 424 25.52 19.15 -13.53
CA ILE A 424 26.62 18.41 -14.16
C ILE A 424 26.88 17.11 -13.40
N VAL A 425 26.92 17.16 -12.06
CA VAL A 425 27.14 15.98 -11.21
C VAL A 425 25.99 14.99 -11.31
N SER A 426 24.74 15.46 -11.38
CA SER A 426 23.56 14.61 -11.57
C SER A 426 23.43 14.01 -12.98
N GLY A 427 24.27 14.45 -13.94
CA GLY A 427 24.22 14.00 -15.33
C GLY A 427 23.05 14.56 -16.13
N SER A 428 22.33 15.54 -15.59
CA SER A 428 21.22 16.21 -16.30
C SER A 428 21.66 17.00 -17.51
N ILE A 429 22.93 17.46 -17.52
CA ILE A 429 23.58 18.09 -18.65
C ILE A 429 24.84 17.30 -18.97
N VAL A 430 24.85 16.71 -20.14
CA VAL A 430 25.97 15.89 -20.59
C VAL A 430 27.14 16.78 -21.07
N ASP A 431 28.36 16.47 -20.65
CA ASP A 431 29.62 17.07 -21.12
C ASP A 431 29.78 18.60 -20.93
N ALA A 432 28.99 19.23 -20.05
CA ALA A 432 29.18 20.65 -19.76
C ALA A 432 30.48 20.88 -18.97
N LYS A 433 31.18 21.99 -19.27
CA LYS A 433 32.43 22.40 -18.63
C LYS A 433 32.33 23.83 -18.11
N LEU A 434 32.77 24.04 -16.87
CA LEU A 434 32.82 25.35 -16.26
C LEU A 434 34.27 25.88 -16.32
N ASP A 435 34.44 27.03 -17.01
CA ASP A 435 35.67 27.79 -17.04
C ASP A 435 35.54 28.99 -16.06
N ARG A 436 35.90 28.80 -14.79
CA ARG A 436 35.78 29.81 -13.76
C ARG A 436 36.63 31.07 -14.02
N PRO A 437 37.93 30.97 -14.44
CA PRO A 437 38.73 32.15 -14.76
C PRO A 437 38.07 33.02 -15.85
N LYS A 438 37.48 32.42 -16.87
CA LYS A 438 36.83 33.17 -17.96
C LYS A 438 35.37 33.47 -17.70
N ARG A 439 34.78 32.92 -16.62
CA ARG A 439 33.35 33.01 -16.28
C ARG A 439 32.43 32.58 -17.44
N VAL A 440 32.75 31.44 -18.06
CA VAL A 440 32.01 30.89 -19.18
C VAL A 440 31.63 29.42 -18.90
N VAL A 441 30.41 29.03 -19.25
CA VAL A 441 29.96 27.67 -19.32
C VAL A 441 30.05 27.21 -20.77
N ASP A 442 30.73 26.10 -21.05
CA ASP A 442 30.77 25.43 -22.35
C ASP A 442 29.78 24.25 -22.30
N LEU A 443 28.72 24.32 -23.08
CA LEU A 443 27.60 23.38 -23.14
C LEU A 443 27.69 22.45 -24.36
N ARG A 444 28.85 22.31 -24.99
CA ARG A 444 28.99 21.41 -26.14
C ARG A 444 28.79 19.98 -25.72
N ALA A 445 27.65 19.43 -26.07
CA ALA A 445 27.45 18.00 -26.00
C ALA A 445 28.40 17.28 -26.96
N ARG A 446 29.20 16.36 -26.46
CA ARG A 446 29.92 15.41 -27.32
C ARG A 446 28.92 14.33 -27.70
N ILE A 447 28.58 14.28 -28.98
CA ILE A 447 27.80 13.17 -29.50
C ILE A 447 28.62 11.91 -29.29
N ALA A 448 28.09 10.92 -28.58
CA ALA A 448 28.78 9.66 -28.37
C ALA A 448 29.11 9.01 -29.71
N PRO A 449 30.30 8.41 -29.89
CA PRO A 449 30.62 7.71 -31.13
C PRO A 449 29.61 6.63 -31.53
N THR A 450 28.97 6.02 -30.53
CA THR A 450 27.87 5.04 -30.71
C THR A 450 26.65 5.66 -31.36
N ASP A 451 26.24 6.86 -30.96
CA ASP A 451 25.05 7.55 -31.50
C ASP A 451 25.29 7.96 -32.98
N ILE A 452 26.52 8.37 -33.27
CA ILE A 452 26.91 8.67 -34.68
C ILE A 452 26.83 7.41 -35.55
N LEU A 453 27.29 6.27 -35.01
CA LEU A 453 27.23 4.98 -35.72
C LEU A 453 25.77 4.51 -35.90
N ASP A 454 24.92 4.69 -34.88
CA ASP A 454 23.50 4.34 -34.94
C ASP A 454 22.76 5.19 -35.98
N ASP A 455 23.01 6.51 -36.01
CA ASP A 455 22.44 7.39 -37.02
C ASP A 455 22.93 7.04 -38.42
N TRP A 456 24.20 6.72 -38.54
CA TRP A 456 24.76 6.27 -39.83
C TRP A 456 24.15 4.91 -40.29
N ALA A 457 24.04 3.94 -39.40
CA ALA A 457 23.39 2.66 -39.68
C ALA A 457 21.92 2.85 -40.11
N ARG A 458 21.18 3.73 -39.39
CA ARG A 458 19.79 4.08 -39.74
C ARG A 458 19.67 4.72 -41.14
N ASN A 459 20.60 5.60 -41.49
CA ASN A 459 20.64 6.25 -42.80
C ASN A 459 20.98 5.25 -43.90
N VAL A 460 21.91 4.34 -43.67
CA VAL A 460 22.25 3.24 -44.62
C VAL A 460 21.05 2.33 -44.83
N THR A 461 20.33 1.96 -43.76
CA THR A 461 19.11 1.14 -43.87
C THR A 461 18.06 1.80 -44.73
N LYS A 462 17.76 3.09 -44.48
CA LYS A 462 16.82 3.86 -45.29
C LYS A 462 17.24 3.98 -46.75
N LEU A 463 18.53 4.16 -47.01
CA LEU A 463 19.06 4.20 -48.38
C LEU A 463 18.86 2.86 -49.10
N THR A 464 19.12 1.74 -48.38
CA THR A 464 18.92 0.39 -48.90
C THR A 464 17.45 0.09 -49.23
N GLU A 465 16.54 0.53 -48.33
CA GLU A 465 15.10 0.44 -48.58
C GLU A 465 14.66 1.19 -49.81
N ILE A 466 15.13 2.46 -49.99
CA ILE A 466 14.84 3.25 -51.16
C ILE A 466 15.40 2.58 -52.41
N LEU A 467 16.64 2.08 -52.40
CA LEU A 467 17.24 1.33 -53.52
C LEU A 467 16.40 0.12 -53.90
N ASN A 468 15.93 -0.63 -52.91
CA ASN A 468 15.05 -1.77 -53.16
C ASN A 468 13.74 -1.39 -53.79
N GLN A 469 13.12 -0.28 -53.32
CA GLN A 469 11.89 0.27 -53.92
C GLN A 469 12.13 0.70 -55.38
N VAL A 470 13.19 1.44 -55.63
CA VAL A 470 13.54 1.87 -56.99
C VAL A 470 13.78 0.66 -57.89
N SER A 471 14.57 -0.31 -57.48
CA SER A 471 14.82 -1.56 -58.22
C SER A 471 13.52 -2.30 -58.55
N HIS A 472 12.61 -2.37 -57.55
CA HIS A 472 11.30 -2.98 -57.76
C HIS A 472 10.45 -2.25 -58.76
N HIS A 473 10.45 -0.89 -58.74
CA HIS A 473 9.74 -0.12 -59.74
C HIS A 473 10.33 -0.29 -61.14
N ILE A 474 11.65 -0.29 -61.28
CA ILE A 474 12.32 -0.53 -62.57
C ILE A 474 11.94 -1.90 -63.15
N LEU A 475 12.01 -2.96 -62.33
CA LEU A 475 11.62 -4.28 -62.75
C LEU A 475 10.14 -4.38 -63.15
N LYS A 476 9.27 -3.70 -62.39
CA LYS A 476 7.85 -3.63 -62.72
C LYS A 476 7.61 -2.96 -64.08
N GLU A 477 8.22 -1.81 -64.33
CA GLU A 477 8.11 -1.11 -65.63
C GLU A 477 8.68 -1.92 -66.76
N GLU A 478 9.84 -2.56 -66.56
CA GLU A 478 10.43 -3.48 -67.55
C GLU A 478 9.49 -4.64 -67.90
N MET A 479 8.84 -5.25 -66.92
CA MET A 479 7.85 -6.30 -67.16
C MET A 479 6.63 -5.80 -67.93
N VAL A 480 6.14 -4.59 -67.62
CA VAL A 480 5.02 -3.98 -68.34
C VAL A 480 5.40 -3.73 -69.79
N HIS A 481 6.56 -3.13 -70.06
CA HIS A 481 7.01 -2.89 -71.43
C HIS A 481 7.21 -4.18 -72.21
N ARG A 482 7.85 -5.20 -71.66
CA ARG A 482 7.98 -6.53 -72.33
C ARG A 482 6.63 -7.17 -72.62
N ALA A 483 5.62 -6.98 -71.77
CA ALA A 483 4.27 -7.48 -71.98
C ALA A 483 3.55 -6.75 -73.14
N PHE A 484 3.88 -5.49 -73.41
CA PHE A 484 3.38 -4.74 -74.58
C PHE A 484 4.10 -5.17 -75.89
N ASP A 485 5.43 -5.37 -75.87
CA ASP A 485 6.21 -5.79 -77.01
C ASP A 485 5.87 -7.22 -77.46
N THR A 486 5.41 -8.09 -76.60
CA THR A 486 4.92 -9.43 -76.94
C THR A 486 3.52 -9.46 -77.52
N LYS A 487 2.77 -8.34 -77.52
CA LYS A 487 1.43 -8.21 -78.10
C LYS A 487 1.41 -7.43 -79.42
N ALA A 488 2.56 -6.90 -79.89
CA ALA A 488 2.76 -6.31 -81.20
C ALA A 488 3.39 -7.39 -82.17
#